data_3ec292f303fb41bca9f8992aad83aebd
#
_entry.id   3ec292f303fb41bca9f8992aad83aebd
#
_cell.length_a   1.000
_cell.length_b   1.000
_cell.length_c   1.000
_cell.angle_alpha   90.00
_cell.angle_beta   90.00
_cell.angle_gamma   90.00
#
_symmetry.space_group_name_H-M   'P 1'
#
loop_
_entity.id
_entity.type
_entity.pdbx_description
1 polymer ?
#
loop_
_entity_poly.entity_id
_entity_poly.type
_entity_poly.pdbx_seq_one_letter_code
_entity_poly.pdbx_strand_id
1 'polypeptide(L)'
;VRDWLRSKGALAEKLALSGAKDEGDMAVVVAGRTYVFELKNHKSLSLPEFWRQAQVEAINYAKARGLDQVPLHYVVAKRRNAGIEQAWVIQDLEQWLKEKQG
;
A
#
# COMPACT_ATOMS: atom_id res chain seq x y z
N VAL A 1 0.55 -11.32 -3.58
CA VAL A 1 -0.41 -10.39 -2.94
C VAL A 1 -1.52 -10.02 -3.89
N ARG A 2 -1.17 -9.59 -5.11
CA ARG A 2 -2.17 -9.17 -6.10
C ARG A 2 -3.19 -10.26 -6.40
N ASP A 3 -2.71 -11.47 -6.70
CA ASP A 3 -3.60 -12.54 -7.11
C ASP A 3 -4.53 -12.97 -5.97
N TRP A 4 -4.00 -13.01 -4.74
CA TRP A 4 -4.81 -13.32 -3.58
C TRP A 4 -5.90 -12.27 -3.36
N LEU A 5 -5.55 -10.98 -3.44
CA LEU A 5 -6.52 -9.89 -3.30
C LEU A 5 -7.60 -9.98 -4.35
N ARG A 6 -7.23 -10.23 -5.60
CA ARG A 6 -8.20 -10.38 -6.70
C ARG A 6 -9.13 -11.55 -6.47
N SER A 7 -8.60 -12.65 -5.92
CA SER A 7 -9.42 -13.84 -5.63
C SER A 7 -10.45 -13.57 -4.54
N LYS A 8 -10.24 -12.53 -3.72
CA LYS A 8 -11.16 -12.14 -2.65
C LYS A 8 -12.06 -10.97 -3.03
N GLY A 9 -12.05 -10.57 -4.29
CA GLY A 9 -12.95 -9.53 -4.79
C GLY A 9 -12.40 -8.12 -4.79
N ALA A 10 -11.17 -7.91 -4.34
CA ALA A 10 -10.53 -6.60 -4.43
C ALA A 10 -9.95 -6.38 -5.82
N LEU A 11 -9.94 -5.14 -6.28
CA LEU A 11 -9.20 -4.78 -7.48
C LEU A 11 -7.77 -4.45 -7.06
N ALA A 12 -6.81 -5.09 -7.69
CA ALA A 12 -5.39 -4.89 -7.36
C ALA A 12 -4.60 -4.78 -8.65
N GLU A 13 -3.82 -3.70 -8.76
CA GLU A 13 -3.01 -3.41 -9.93
C GLU A 13 -1.57 -3.19 -9.50
N LYS A 14 -0.67 -3.97 -10.08
CA LYS A 14 0.76 -3.77 -9.87
C LYS A 14 1.18 -2.52 -10.62
N LEU A 15 1.85 -1.60 -9.91
CA LEU A 15 2.31 -0.35 -10.51
C LEU A 15 3.66 -0.57 -11.15
N ALA A 16 3.79 -0.11 -12.39
CA ALA A 16 5.06 -0.19 -13.09
C ALA A 16 5.98 0.91 -12.55
N LEU A 17 7.26 0.56 -12.39
CA LEU A 17 8.29 1.55 -12.15
C LEU A 17 8.48 2.31 -13.46
N SER A 18 7.89 3.49 -13.58
CA SER A 18 8.02 4.29 -14.77
C SER A 18 8.72 5.60 -14.45
N GLY A 19 9.92 5.78 -14.99
CA GLY A 19 10.64 7.02 -14.89
C GLY A 19 11.17 7.30 -13.49
N ALA A 20 11.24 8.58 -13.14
CA ALA A 20 11.95 9.05 -11.94
C ALA A 20 11.13 9.03 -10.68
N LYS A 21 9.84 8.65 -10.73
CA LYS A 21 8.95 8.70 -9.57
C LYS A 21 8.40 7.33 -9.23
N ASP A 22 8.63 6.92 -8.01
CA ASP A 22 8.11 5.70 -7.44
C ASP A 22 6.70 5.95 -6.93
N GLU A 23 5.73 5.25 -7.48
CA GLU A 23 4.32 5.38 -7.13
C GLU A 23 3.85 4.29 -6.16
N GLY A 24 4.76 3.48 -5.67
CA GLY A 24 4.43 2.33 -4.84
C GLY A 24 4.40 1.05 -5.65
N ASP A 25 4.23 -0.06 -4.98
CA ASP A 25 4.25 -1.37 -5.62
C ASP A 25 2.89 -1.77 -6.18
N MET A 26 1.81 -1.33 -5.56
CA MET A 26 0.48 -1.78 -5.92
C MET A 26 -0.58 -0.76 -5.54
N ALA A 27 -1.55 -0.55 -6.41
CA ALA A 27 -2.79 0.14 -6.07
C ALA A 27 -3.88 -0.88 -5.85
N VAL A 28 -4.63 -0.72 -4.77
CA VAL A 28 -5.69 -1.66 -4.40
C VAL A 28 -6.97 -0.88 -4.17
N VAL A 29 -8.08 -1.36 -4.75
CA VAL A 29 -9.40 -0.77 -4.54
C VAL A 29 -10.27 -1.77 -3.81
N VAL A 30 -10.75 -1.39 -2.64
CA VAL A 30 -11.66 -2.18 -1.84
C VAL A 30 -12.82 -1.29 -1.41
N ALA A 31 -14.04 -1.74 -1.63
CA ALA A 31 -15.24 -1.00 -1.25
C ALA A 31 -15.23 0.44 -1.79
N GLY A 32 -14.75 0.62 -3.01
CA GLY A 32 -14.72 1.93 -3.67
C GLY A 32 -13.62 2.87 -3.22
N ARG A 33 -12.73 2.44 -2.32
CA ARG A 33 -11.64 3.26 -1.82
C ARG A 33 -10.30 2.74 -2.33
N THR A 34 -9.45 3.65 -2.76
CA THR A 34 -8.13 3.33 -3.31
C THR A 34 -7.07 3.42 -2.23
N TYR A 35 -6.19 2.42 -2.19
CA TYR A 35 -5.06 2.33 -1.28
C TYR A 35 -3.78 2.10 -2.06
N VAL A 36 -2.66 2.64 -1.58
CA VAL A 36 -1.34 2.36 -2.14
C VAL A 36 -0.59 1.46 -1.18
N PHE A 37 -0.11 0.33 -1.67
CA PHE A 37 0.64 -0.65 -0.87
C PHE A 37 2.11 -0.61 -1.26
N GLU A 38 2.98 -0.51 -0.24
CA GLU A 38 4.40 -0.74 -0.37
C GLU A 38 4.69 -2.15 0.14
N LEU A 39 5.13 -3.03 -0.75
CA LEU A 39 5.35 -4.44 -0.42
C LEU A 39 6.79 -4.64 0.06
N LYS A 40 6.96 -5.29 1.19
CA LYS A 40 8.27 -5.58 1.77
C LYS A 40 8.40 -7.06 2.10
N ASN A 41 9.57 -7.60 1.81
CA ASN A 41 9.90 -8.99 2.10
C ASN A 41 11.32 -9.04 2.72
N HIS A 42 11.48 -8.37 3.86
CA HIS A 42 12.76 -8.23 4.54
C HIS A 42 12.78 -9.03 5.83
N LYS A 43 13.98 -9.50 6.22
CA LYS A 43 14.18 -10.18 7.49
C LYS A 43 13.90 -9.27 8.67
N SER A 44 14.31 -8.00 8.56
CA SER A 44 14.08 -7.01 9.59
C SER A 44 13.32 -5.85 8.99
N LEU A 45 12.47 -5.22 9.80
CA LEU A 45 11.62 -4.14 9.35
C LEU A 45 12.12 -2.81 9.91
N SER A 46 12.49 -1.90 9.02
CA SER A 46 12.74 -0.51 9.36
C SER A 46 11.45 0.26 9.16
N LEU A 47 10.54 0.18 10.11
CA LEU A 47 9.18 0.69 9.96
C LEU A 47 9.13 2.19 9.69
N PRO A 48 9.88 3.06 10.38
CA PRO A 48 9.81 4.49 10.08
C PRO A 48 10.19 4.82 8.65
N GLU A 49 11.22 4.15 8.12
CA GLU A 49 11.66 4.37 6.76
C GLU A 49 10.67 3.83 5.75
N PHE A 50 10.16 2.62 5.97
CA PHE A 50 9.19 2.01 5.06
C PHE A 50 7.88 2.81 5.04
N TRP A 51 7.45 3.30 6.19
CA TRP A 51 6.26 4.14 6.28
C TRP A 51 6.43 5.44 5.49
N ARG A 52 7.58 6.09 5.64
CA ARG A 52 7.88 7.31 4.89
C ARG A 52 7.92 7.06 3.39
N GLN A 53 8.51 5.93 2.95
CA GLN A 53 8.50 5.55 1.54
C GLN A 53 7.09 5.39 1.02
N ALA A 54 6.25 4.67 1.75
CA ALA A 54 4.85 4.46 1.36
C ALA A 54 4.11 5.80 1.23
N GLN A 55 4.36 6.72 2.14
CA GLN A 55 3.74 8.04 2.12
C GLN A 55 4.14 8.84 0.88
N VAL A 56 5.42 8.87 0.57
CA VAL A 56 5.93 9.57 -0.63
C VAL A 56 5.34 8.96 -1.90
N GLU A 57 5.28 7.64 -1.95
CA GLU A 57 4.73 6.93 -3.11
C GLU A 57 3.25 7.21 -3.32
N ALA A 58 2.47 7.30 -2.23
CA ALA A 58 1.06 7.65 -2.33
C ALA A 58 0.88 9.07 -2.87
N ILE A 59 1.73 10.00 -2.43
CA ILE A 59 1.71 11.37 -2.94
C ILE A 59 2.04 11.38 -4.44
N ASN A 60 3.06 10.64 -4.85
CA ASN A 60 3.44 10.54 -6.26
C ASN A 60 2.32 9.92 -7.10
N TYR A 61 1.67 8.90 -6.57
CA TYR A 61 0.52 8.27 -7.22
C TYR A 61 -0.59 9.29 -7.47
N ALA A 62 -0.93 10.08 -6.45
CA ALA A 62 -1.97 11.09 -6.56
C ALA A 62 -1.61 12.16 -7.61
N LYS A 63 -0.36 12.61 -7.61
CA LYS A 63 0.11 13.61 -8.57
C LYS A 63 0.06 13.09 -10.00
N ALA A 64 0.50 11.87 -10.21
CA ALA A 64 0.55 11.26 -11.54
C ALA A 64 -0.84 11.11 -12.16
N ARG A 65 -1.86 10.95 -11.33
CA ARG A 65 -3.24 10.72 -11.77
C ARG A 65 -4.15 11.92 -11.56
N GLY A 66 -3.61 13.05 -11.10
CA GLY A 66 -4.39 14.26 -10.89
C GLY A 66 -5.48 14.11 -9.85
N LEU A 67 -5.24 13.33 -8.81
CA LEU A 67 -6.21 13.13 -7.75
C LEU A 67 -6.22 14.31 -6.79
N ASP A 68 -7.42 14.68 -6.32
CA ASP A 68 -7.58 15.77 -5.35
C ASP A 68 -7.10 15.37 -3.96
N GLN A 69 -7.18 14.08 -3.64
CA GLN A 69 -6.78 13.57 -2.34
C GLN A 69 -5.74 12.47 -2.51
N VAL A 70 -4.78 12.44 -1.59
CA VAL A 70 -3.77 11.38 -1.56
C VAL A 70 -4.42 10.12 -0.98
N PRO A 71 -4.32 8.99 -1.67
CA PRO A 71 -4.86 7.73 -1.14
C PRO A 71 -4.19 7.35 0.18
N LEU A 72 -4.90 6.59 0.99
CA LEU A 72 -4.29 5.96 2.16
C LEU A 72 -3.20 4.99 1.69
N HIS A 73 -2.17 4.85 2.51
CA HIS A 73 -1.03 4.01 2.16
C HIS A 73 -0.71 3.07 3.31
N TYR A 74 -0.21 1.89 2.93
CA TYR A 74 0.16 0.85 3.89
C TYR A 74 1.48 0.24 3.51
N VAL A 75 2.22 -0.20 4.52
CA VAL A 75 3.33 -1.11 4.31
C VAL A 75 2.78 -2.52 4.50
N VAL A 76 2.94 -3.37 3.49
CA VAL A 76 2.50 -4.76 3.56
C VAL A 76 3.75 -5.63 3.60
N ALA A 77 3.97 -6.27 4.74
CA ALA A 77 5.17 -7.06 4.98
C ALA A 77 4.84 -8.54 5.00
N LYS A 78 5.48 -9.31 4.14
CA LYS A 78 5.34 -10.75 4.12
C LYS A 78 5.94 -11.35 5.38
N ARG A 79 5.26 -12.36 5.91
CA ARG A 79 5.75 -13.12 7.06
C ARG A 79 6.42 -14.38 6.56
N ARG A 80 7.53 -14.74 7.20
CA ARG A 80 8.24 -15.98 6.88
C ARG A 80 7.41 -17.19 7.29
N ASN A 81 7.44 -18.22 6.46
CA ASN A 81 6.78 -19.50 6.73
C ASN A 81 5.28 -19.34 7.01
N ALA A 82 4.66 -18.35 6.38
CA ALA A 82 3.22 -18.10 6.53
C ALA A 82 2.61 -17.86 5.16
N GLY A 83 1.32 -18.13 5.05
CA GLY A 83 0.58 -17.83 3.82
C GLY A 83 0.47 -16.33 3.60
N ILE A 84 0.19 -15.95 2.35
CA ILE A 84 0.10 -14.53 2.00
C ILE A 84 -1.03 -13.82 2.77
N GLU A 85 -2.08 -14.55 3.13
CA GLU A 85 -3.19 -14.01 3.90
C GLU A 85 -2.79 -13.58 5.31
N GLN A 86 -1.61 -14.00 5.77
CA GLN A 86 -1.06 -13.66 7.08
C GLN A 86 -0.03 -12.54 7.02
N ALA A 87 0.13 -11.88 5.87
CA ALA A 87 1.01 -10.73 5.77
C ALA A 87 0.57 -9.63 6.74
N TRP A 88 1.54 -8.86 7.24
CA TRP A 88 1.25 -7.70 8.09
C TRP A 88 0.80 -6.53 7.22
N VAL A 89 -0.25 -5.85 7.65
CA VAL A 89 -0.67 -4.57 7.06
C VAL A 89 -0.40 -3.50 8.11
N ILE A 90 0.49 -2.57 7.80
CA ILE A 90 1.04 -1.63 8.77
C ILE A 90 0.68 -0.22 8.40
N GLN A 91 0.17 0.53 9.37
CA GLN A 91 -0.12 1.95 9.22
C GLN A 91 0.15 2.66 10.55
N ASP A 92 0.24 3.99 10.53
CA ASP A 92 0.37 4.71 11.78
C ASP A 92 -1.00 4.94 12.42
N LEU A 93 -0.97 5.35 13.69
CA LEU A 93 -2.18 5.52 14.48
C LEU A 93 -3.09 6.62 13.92
N GLU A 94 -2.49 7.68 13.40
CA GLU A 94 -3.27 8.79 12.83
C GLU A 94 -4.08 8.33 11.62
N GLN A 95 -3.45 7.59 10.71
CA GLN A 95 -4.15 7.07 9.54
C GLN A 95 -5.23 6.08 9.94
N TRP A 96 -4.94 5.21 10.90
CA TRP A 96 -5.93 4.24 11.39
C TRP A 96 -7.19 4.95 11.90
N LEU A 97 -6.99 6.02 12.69
CA LEU A 97 -8.12 6.77 13.23
C LEU A 97 -8.92 7.45 12.11
N LYS A 98 -8.25 8.09 11.17
CA LYS A 98 -8.92 8.73 10.03
C LYS A 98 -9.73 7.72 9.23
N GLU A 99 -9.17 6.55 9.00
CA GLU A 99 -9.85 5.49 8.26
C GLU A 99 -11.13 5.04 8.97
N LYS A 100 -11.08 4.91 10.31
CA LYS A 100 -12.25 4.47 11.09
C LYS A 100 -13.31 5.56 11.23
N GLN A 101 -12.91 6.81 11.13
CA GLN A 101 -13.87 7.94 11.19
C GLN A 101 -14.56 8.19 9.84
N GLY A 102 -14.11 7.56 8.82
CA GLY A 102 -14.74 7.67 7.53
C GLY A 102 -13.97 8.36 6.49
#